data_3c03a350c540aa153ef217c2ce7ee5f1
#
_entry.id   3c03a350c540aa153ef217c2ce7ee5f1
#
_cell.length_a   1.000
_cell.length_b   1.000
_cell.length_c   1.000
_cell.angle_alpha   90.00
_cell.angle_beta   90.00
_cell.angle_gamma   90.00
#
_symmetry.space_group_name_H-M   'P 1'
#
loop_
_entity.id
_entity.type
_entity.pdbx_description
1 polymer ?
#
loop_
_entity_poly.entity_id
_entity_poly.type
_entity_poly.pdbx_seq_one_letter_code
_entity_poly.pdbx_strand_id
1 'polypeptide(L)'
;WSVDQVNVVHLDSQQFVARLPDRDKLIDEDLQRGRIETALKACWRTVLEAAKALIPPERFVEDYYSAMRSWGHLDLLNDIDALPRVLCRDIVAYPTQDNSDGVEYLQQVTTAPSRQAIEAGASTLSALNTLDDENAALWLFAQAQGHLVFDWLGLHTDHWVQPFVRFPEREAVSIEVVSEQHRTELEGRWIWPTVILCERIRITVGNESADITQSGLHHQGCLHIPEGETSGEPVRQASSFMDEHDQYLANDMEADRDALADLICRLRSVDPLQTLDSLLQNLKLGKYPLLHGKRFELAIGIGPAPSHSLDLLD
;
A
#
# COMPACT_ATOMS: atom_id res chain seq x y z
N TRP A 1 -3.45 -7.23 25.33
CA TRP A 1 -4.28 -6.69 26.40
C TRP A 1 -3.52 -5.48 26.97
N SER A 2 -4.05 -4.27 26.75
CA SER A 2 -3.59 -3.09 27.47
C SER A 2 -4.16 -3.13 28.89
N VAL A 3 -3.32 -2.86 29.89
CA VAL A 3 -3.74 -2.81 31.31
C VAL A 3 -4.81 -1.73 31.52
N ASP A 4 -4.86 -0.74 30.66
CA ASP A 4 -5.79 0.38 30.72
C ASP A 4 -7.23 0.04 30.25
N GLN A 5 -7.44 -1.18 29.76
CA GLN A 5 -8.76 -1.65 29.24
C GLN A 5 -9.31 -2.85 30.01
N VAL A 6 -8.94 -3.01 31.25
CA VAL A 6 -9.46 -4.10 32.08
C VAL A 6 -10.87 -3.76 32.58
N ASN A 7 -11.86 -4.53 32.14
CA ASN A 7 -13.20 -4.47 32.69
C ASN A 7 -13.30 -5.36 33.93
N VAL A 8 -13.68 -4.80 35.06
CA VAL A 8 -13.90 -5.55 36.30
C VAL A 8 -15.40 -5.80 36.45
N VAL A 9 -15.77 -7.08 36.48
CA VAL A 9 -17.16 -7.50 36.68
C VAL A 9 -17.30 -8.17 38.02
N HIS A 10 -18.15 -7.63 38.89
CA HIS A 10 -18.51 -8.24 40.15
C HIS A 10 -19.69 -9.18 39.97
N LEU A 11 -19.47 -10.47 40.18
CA LEU A 11 -20.48 -11.49 40.02
C LEU A 11 -21.16 -11.76 41.39
N ASP A 12 -22.51 -11.92 41.35
CA ASP A 12 -23.28 -12.34 42.53
C ASP A 12 -22.95 -13.81 42.86
N SER A 13 -22.36 -14.02 44.04
CA SER A 13 -21.96 -15.37 44.50
C SER A 13 -23.12 -16.35 44.70
N GLN A 14 -24.36 -15.86 44.77
CA GLN A 14 -25.55 -16.73 44.85
C GLN A 14 -25.90 -17.30 43.46
N GLN A 15 -25.56 -16.58 42.38
CA GLN A 15 -25.85 -16.99 41.01
C GLN A 15 -24.65 -17.61 40.30
N PHE A 16 -23.45 -17.18 40.67
CA PHE A 16 -22.17 -17.58 40.04
C PHE A 16 -21.33 -18.33 41.06
N VAL A 17 -21.38 -19.63 41.06
CA VAL A 17 -20.67 -20.46 42.01
C VAL A 17 -19.29 -20.84 41.50
N ALA A 18 -18.25 -20.52 42.31
CA ALA A 18 -16.88 -20.91 41.96
C ALA A 18 -16.65 -22.40 42.12
N ARG A 19 -15.88 -23.00 41.24
CA ARG A 19 -15.49 -24.41 41.30
C ARG A 19 -14.46 -24.63 42.40
N LEU A 20 -14.64 -25.63 43.22
CA LEU A 20 -13.66 -26.03 44.22
C LEU A 20 -12.78 -27.16 43.68
N PRO A 21 -11.48 -27.19 43.97
CA PRO A 21 -10.69 -26.27 44.79
C PRO A 21 -10.23 -24.99 44.07
N ASP A 22 -10.35 -24.95 42.74
CA ASP A 22 -9.86 -23.84 41.86
C ASP A 22 -10.94 -22.74 41.84
N ARG A 23 -10.82 -21.77 42.74
CA ARG A 23 -11.75 -20.63 42.85
C ARG A 23 -11.66 -19.62 41.72
N ASP A 24 -10.74 -19.84 40.76
CA ASP A 24 -10.54 -19.04 39.55
C ASP A 24 -11.50 -19.44 38.42
N LYS A 25 -12.26 -20.54 38.56
CA LYS A 25 -13.23 -21.03 37.58
C LYS A 25 -14.63 -21.09 38.16
N LEU A 26 -15.60 -20.91 37.25
CA LEU A 26 -17.00 -21.05 37.54
C LEU A 26 -17.47 -22.49 37.29
N ILE A 27 -18.50 -22.95 38.03
CA ILE A 27 -19.25 -24.16 37.67
C ILE A 27 -19.98 -23.83 36.35
N ASP A 28 -19.96 -24.75 35.39
CA ASP A 28 -20.51 -24.58 34.03
C ASP A 28 -19.95 -23.32 33.34
N GLU A 29 -18.63 -23.15 33.38
CA GLU A 29 -17.91 -21.95 32.98
C GLU A 29 -18.36 -21.37 31.63
N ASP A 30 -18.51 -22.22 30.58
CA ASP A 30 -18.91 -21.78 29.25
C ASP A 30 -20.32 -21.18 29.24
N LEU A 31 -21.25 -21.80 29.98
CA LEU A 31 -22.63 -21.31 30.11
C LEU A 31 -22.63 -19.96 30.87
N GLN A 32 -21.88 -19.87 31.96
CA GLN A 32 -21.81 -18.65 32.77
C GLN A 32 -21.09 -17.51 32.00
N ARG A 33 -20.06 -17.82 31.24
CA ARG A 33 -19.39 -16.87 30.35
C ARG A 33 -20.37 -16.28 29.35
N GLY A 34 -21.16 -17.09 28.64
CA GLY A 34 -22.17 -16.62 27.71
C GLY A 34 -23.23 -15.71 28.35
N ARG A 35 -23.66 -16.02 29.61
CA ARG A 35 -24.56 -15.14 30.36
C ARG A 35 -23.92 -13.79 30.71
N ILE A 36 -22.67 -13.80 31.14
CA ILE A 36 -21.91 -12.58 31.47
C ILE A 36 -21.74 -11.73 30.21
N GLU A 37 -21.31 -12.33 29.12
CA GLU A 37 -21.12 -11.62 27.82
C GLU A 37 -22.45 -10.99 27.35
N THR A 38 -23.57 -11.72 27.44
CA THR A 38 -24.89 -11.20 27.10
C THR A 38 -25.28 -10.00 27.96
N ALA A 39 -25.05 -10.09 29.27
CA ALA A 39 -25.34 -8.99 30.19
C ALA A 39 -24.45 -7.77 29.95
N LEU A 40 -23.16 -7.98 29.69
CA LEU A 40 -22.22 -6.92 29.34
C LEU A 40 -22.59 -6.25 28.03
N LYS A 41 -22.95 -7.04 27.01
CA LYS A 41 -23.41 -6.52 25.73
C LYS A 41 -24.63 -5.61 25.90
N ALA A 42 -25.63 -6.06 26.68
CA ALA A 42 -26.83 -5.24 26.97
C ALA A 42 -26.47 -3.96 27.78
N CYS A 43 -25.57 -4.07 28.75
CA CYS A 43 -25.10 -2.91 29.50
C CYS A 43 -24.40 -1.88 28.60
N TRP A 44 -23.48 -2.33 27.74
CA TRP A 44 -22.82 -1.48 26.76
C TRP A 44 -23.82 -0.82 25.82
N ARG A 45 -24.82 -1.53 25.33
CA ARG A 45 -25.89 -0.96 24.52
C ARG A 45 -26.54 0.24 25.20
N THR A 46 -26.95 0.10 26.48
CA THR A 46 -27.58 1.16 27.25
C THR A 46 -26.65 2.38 27.42
N VAL A 47 -25.37 2.14 27.73
CA VAL A 47 -24.38 3.20 27.88
C VAL A 47 -24.17 3.96 26.57
N LEU A 48 -24.02 3.22 25.44
CA LEU A 48 -23.79 3.81 24.12
C LEU A 48 -25.00 4.61 23.64
N GLU A 49 -26.23 4.15 23.86
CA GLU A 49 -27.45 4.89 23.52
C GLU A 49 -27.57 6.18 24.34
N ALA A 50 -27.23 6.14 25.63
CA ALA A 50 -27.19 7.33 26.45
C ALA A 50 -26.10 8.31 26.00
N ALA A 51 -24.91 7.82 25.68
CA ALA A 51 -23.81 8.64 25.17
C ALA A 51 -24.19 9.30 23.83
N LYS A 52 -24.79 8.53 22.89
CA LYS A 52 -25.25 9.02 21.61
C LYS A 52 -26.23 10.19 21.73
N ALA A 53 -27.09 10.17 22.74
CA ALA A 53 -28.07 11.23 22.99
C ALA A 53 -27.45 12.52 23.58
N LEU A 54 -26.27 12.44 24.19
CA LEU A 54 -25.66 13.53 24.94
C LEU A 54 -24.44 14.16 24.27
N ILE A 55 -23.76 13.43 23.37
CA ILE A 55 -22.48 13.80 22.79
C ILE A 55 -22.67 14.18 21.32
N PRO A 56 -21.96 15.22 20.81
CA PRO A 56 -21.98 15.55 19.39
C PRO A 56 -21.61 14.34 18.52
N PRO A 57 -22.27 14.14 17.34
CA PRO A 57 -22.11 12.95 16.50
C PRO A 57 -20.66 12.60 16.18
N GLU A 58 -19.85 13.57 15.77
CA GLU A 58 -18.45 13.36 15.38
C GLU A 58 -17.63 12.86 16.57
N ARG A 59 -17.87 13.45 17.76
CA ARG A 59 -17.17 13.03 18.97
C ARG A 59 -17.66 11.68 19.48
N PHE A 60 -18.95 11.40 19.38
CA PHE A 60 -19.50 10.08 19.72
C PHE A 60 -18.86 8.98 18.87
N VAL A 61 -18.75 9.22 17.56
CA VAL A 61 -18.11 8.27 16.64
C VAL A 61 -16.65 8.04 17.02
N GLU A 62 -15.86 9.10 17.22
CA GLU A 62 -14.43 8.96 17.55
C GLU A 62 -14.20 8.30 18.92
N ASP A 63 -14.96 8.68 19.95
CA ASP A 63 -14.73 8.20 21.32
C ASP A 63 -15.22 6.76 21.53
N TYR A 64 -16.28 6.32 20.82
CA TYR A 64 -16.97 5.06 21.11
C TYR A 64 -16.94 4.04 19.98
N TYR A 65 -16.37 4.32 18.81
CA TYR A 65 -16.30 3.36 17.71
C TYR A 65 -15.70 2.01 18.12
N SER A 66 -14.57 2.03 18.81
CA SER A 66 -13.89 0.80 19.26
C SER A 66 -14.77 -0.05 20.18
N ALA A 67 -15.50 0.60 21.10
CA ALA A 67 -16.45 -0.09 21.97
C ALA A 67 -17.63 -0.68 21.18
N MET A 68 -18.22 0.09 20.26
CA MET A 68 -19.30 -0.38 19.39
C MET A 68 -18.87 -1.60 18.53
N ARG A 69 -17.67 -1.55 17.96
CA ARG A 69 -17.09 -2.65 17.19
C ARG A 69 -16.89 -3.88 18.05
N SER A 70 -16.28 -3.73 19.23
CA SER A 70 -15.96 -4.85 20.13
C SER A 70 -17.20 -5.53 20.71
N TRP A 71 -18.27 -4.78 20.96
CA TRP A 71 -19.50 -5.28 21.55
C TRP A 71 -20.63 -5.56 20.55
N GLY A 72 -20.36 -5.36 19.26
CA GLY A 72 -21.31 -5.63 18.18
C GLY A 72 -22.52 -4.70 18.13
N HIS A 73 -22.27 -3.39 18.36
CA HIS A 73 -23.29 -2.32 18.34
C HIS A 73 -23.04 -1.29 17.25
N LEU A 74 -22.43 -1.68 16.13
CA LEU A 74 -22.15 -0.82 14.99
C LEU A 74 -23.42 -0.24 14.33
N ASP A 75 -24.56 -0.89 14.53
CA ASP A 75 -25.88 -0.42 14.09
C ASP A 75 -26.24 0.97 14.66
N LEU A 76 -25.66 1.35 15.81
CA LEU A 76 -25.85 2.67 16.38
C LEU A 76 -25.27 3.82 15.52
N LEU A 77 -24.41 3.49 14.56
CA LEU A 77 -23.84 4.46 13.62
C LEU A 77 -24.69 4.71 12.38
N ASN A 78 -25.66 3.85 12.08
CA ASN A 78 -26.39 3.87 10.80
C ASN A 78 -27.11 5.19 10.49
N ASP A 79 -27.52 5.94 11.50
CA ASP A 79 -28.22 7.22 11.40
C ASP A 79 -27.33 8.43 11.73
N ILE A 80 -26.02 8.23 11.90
CA ILE A 80 -25.05 9.29 12.18
C ILE A 80 -24.32 9.67 10.89
N ASP A 81 -24.31 10.97 10.57
CA ASP A 81 -23.69 11.49 9.34
C ASP A 81 -22.14 11.58 9.40
N ALA A 82 -21.54 11.21 10.52
CA ALA A 82 -20.10 11.19 10.73
C ALA A 82 -19.54 9.76 10.56
N LEU A 83 -18.35 9.65 9.96
CA LEU A 83 -17.62 8.40 9.82
C LEU A 83 -16.47 8.30 10.83
N PRO A 84 -16.18 7.09 11.34
CA PRO A 84 -14.98 6.86 12.13
C PRO A 84 -13.72 7.12 11.28
N ARG A 85 -12.89 8.05 11.72
CA ARG A 85 -11.66 8.44 11.05
C ARG A 85 -10.70 7.25 10.83
N VAL A 86 -10.70 6.29 11.76
CA VAL A 86 -9.87 5.09 11.70
C VAL A 86 -10.16 4.20 10.49
N LEU A 87 -11.32 4.34 9.86
CA LEU A 87 -11.72 3.59 8.67
C LEU A 87 -11.27 4.25 7.36
N CYS A 88 -10.76 5.49 7.40
CA CYS A 88 -10.38 6.27 6.23
C CYS A 88 -8.86 6.48 6.22
N ARG A 89 -8.20 6.13 5.12
CA ARG A 89 -6.76 6.28 4.96
C ARG A 89 -6.41 6.91 3.61
N ASP A 90 -5.44 7.82 3.62
CA ASP A 90 -4.81 8.36 2.41
C ASP A 90 -3.69 7.44 1.94
N ILE A 91 -3.49 7.37 0.63
CA ILE A 91 -2.31 6.72 0.02
C ILE A 91 -1.24 7.79 -0.13
N VAL A 92 -0.32 7.87 0.84
CA VAL A 92 0.67 8.95 0.96
C VAL A 92 2.02 8.63 0.32
N ALA A 93 2.27 7.36 0.02
CA ALA A 93 3.50 6.91 -0.62
C ALA A 93 3.19 5.86 -1.69
N TYR A 94 4.20 5.49 -2.48
CA TYR A 94 4.06 4.41 -3.44
C TYR A 94 3.68 3.11 -2.72
N PRO A 95 2.61 2.43 -3.10
CA PRO A 95 2.22 1.18 -2.48
C PRO A 95 3.24 0.08 -2.80
N THR A 96 3.73 -0.60 -1.77
CA THR A 96 4.67 -1.71 -1.87
C THR A 96 4.20 -2.89 -1.06
N GLN A 97 4.44 -4.10 -1.54
CA GLN A 97 4.14 -5.33 -0.83
C GLN A 97 5.08 -5.54 0.37
N ASP A 98 6.33 -5.08 0.25
CA ASP A 98 7.33 -5.20 1.31
C ASP A 98 7.42 -3.90 2.11
N ASN A 99 6.96 -3.95 3.37
CA ASN A 99 7.06 -2.85 4.33
C ASN A 99 8.36 -2.91 5.16
N SER A 100 9.36 -3.68 4.74
CA SER A 100 10.63 -3.86 5.47
C SER A 100 11.37 -2.54 5.69
N ASP A 101 11.19 -1.58 4.80
CA ASP A 101 11.82 -0.26 4.87
C ASP A 101 11.10 0.73 5.82
N GLY A 102 10.02 0.28 6.49
CA GLY A 102 9.28 1.10 7.47
C GLY A 102 8.52 2.27 6.88
N VAL A 103 8.38 2.36 5.57
CA VAL A 103 7.58 3.38 4.91
C VAL A 103 6.13 2.92 4.88
N GLU A 104 5.28 3.55 5.71
CA GLU A 104 3.84 3.33 5.63
C GLU A 104 3.28 4.07 4.41
N TYR A 105 2.75 3.35 3.43
CA TYR A 105 2.09 3.95 2.26
C TYR A 105 0.66 4.41 2.56
N LEU A 106 0.06 3.97 3.66
CA LEU A 106 -1.26 4.37 4.12
C LEU A 106 -1.17 5.20 5.39
N GLN A 107 -1.77 6.38 5.39
CA GLN A 107 -1.88 7.23 6.57
C GLN A 107 -3.35 7.47 6.93
N GLN A 108 -3.68 7.37 8.21
CA GLN A 108 -5.01 7.75 8.68
C GLN A 108 -5.26 9.23 8.41
N VAL A 109 -6.43 9.55 7.85
CA VAL A 109 -6.82 10.95 7.60
C VAL A 109 -6.93 11.75 8.90
N THR A 110 -6.64 13.03 8.84
CA THR A 110 -6.82 13.94 9.99
C THR A 110 -8.28 14.18 10.32
N THR A 111 -9.14 14.18 9.28
CA THR A 111 -10.58 14.36 9.39
C THR A 111 -11.26 13.43 8.40
N ALA A 112 -12.25 12.67 8.86
CA ALA A 112 -13.07 11.85 7.97
C ALA A 112 -13.92 12.73 7.06
N PRO A 113 -14.18 12.31 5.80
CA PRO A 113 -15.04 13.07 4.89
C PRO A 113 -16.49 13.13 5.43
N SER A 114 -17.14 14.27 5.24
CA SER A 114 -18.54 14.41 5.61
C SER A 114 -19.44 13.62 4.65
N ARG A 115 -20.63 13.25 5.11
CA ARG A 115 -21.68 12.63 4.28
C ARG A 115 -21.95 13.46 3.03
N GLN A 116 -22.08 14.77 3.18
CA GLN A 116 -22.31 15.67 2.05
C GLN A 116 -21.19 15.61 1.00
N ALA A 117 -19.92 15.53 1.42
CA ALA A 117 -18.79 15.44 0.50
C ALA A 117 -18.80 14.12 -0.28
N ILE A 118 -19.18 13.03 0.38
CA ILE A 118 -19.28 11.71 -0.23
C ILE A 118 -20.47 11.66 -1.21
N GLU A 119 -21.66 12.09 -0.79
CA GLU A 119 -22.86 12.11 -1.62
C GLU A 119 -22.70 13.03 -2.84
N ALA A 120 -21.94 14.11 -2.72
CA ALA A 120 -21.62 15.02 -3.83
C ALA A 120 -20.48 14.52 -4.74
N GLY A 121 -19.85 13.40 -4.42
CA GLY A 121 -18.68 12.88 -5.16
C GLY A 121 -17.40 13.72 -4.98
N ALA A 122 -17.36 14.61 -3.99
CA ALA A 122 -16.16 15.39 -3.67
C ALA A 122 -15.09 14.57 -2.91
N SER A 123 -15.50 13.45 -2.33
CA SER A 123 -14.61 12.47 -1.71
C SER A 123 -15.04 11.07 -2.13
N THR A 124 -14.14 10.30 -2.72
CA THR A 124 -14.40 8.93 -3.15
C THR A 124 -13.79 7.96 -2.16
N LEU A 125 -14.62 7.04 -1.65
CA LEU A 125 -14.19 5.96 -0.76
C LEU A 125 -14.01 4.69 -1.58
N SER A 126 -12.80 4.12 -1.56
CA SER A 126 -12.47 2.90 -2.30
C SER A 126 -12.12 1.76 -1.36
N ALA A 127 -12.80 0.64 -1.53
CA ALA A 127 -12.44 -0.62 -0.89
C ALA A 127 -11.32 -1.28 -1.70
N LEU A 128 -10.08 -1.12 -1.24
CA LEU A 128 -8.89 -1.79 -1.77
C LEU A 128 -8.43 -2.79 -0.70
N ASN A 129 -8.51 -4.07 -0.99
CA ASN A 129 -8.33 -5.11 0.03
C ASN A 129 -6.92 -5.68 0.03
N THR A 130 -6.38 -5.96 -1.14
CA THR A 130 -5.10 -6.64 -1.30
C THR A 130 -4.16 -5.77 -2.12
N LEU A 131 -2.94 -5.64 -1.64
CA LEU A 131 -1.86 -5.04 -2.42
C LEU A 131 -0.97 -6.18 -2.91
N ASP A 132 -1.12 -6.53 -4.18
CA ASP A 132 -0.34 -7.50 -4.91
C ASP A 132 -0.04 -6.98 -6.32
N ASP A 133 0.69 -7.76 -7.12
CA ASP A 133 1.09 -7.38 -8.46
C ASP A 133 -0.11 -7.10 -9.38
N GLU A 134 -1.18 -7.91 -9.27
CA GLU A 134 -2.38 -7.77 -10.10
C GLU A 134 -3.14 -6.48 -9.77
N ASN A 135 -3.13 -6.05 -8.51
CA ASN A 135 -3.87 -4.91 -7.99
C ASN A 135 -3.06 -3.61 -7.89
N ALA A 136 -1.73 -3.65 -8.10
CA ALA A 136 -0.87 -2.45 -8.00
C ALA A 136 -1.38 -1.28 -8.85
N ALA A 137 -1.90 -1.56 -10.04
CA ALA A 137 -2.50 -0.55 -10.93
C ALA A 137 -3.71 0.15 -10.29
N LEU A 138 -4.55 -0.57 -9.53
CA LEU A 138 -5.72 0.00 -8.85
C LEU A 138 -5.32 0.94 -7.71
N TRP A 139 -4.24 0.60 -7.01
CA TRP A 139 -3.70 1.46 -5.95
C TRP A 139 -3.11 2.75 -6.51
N LEU A 140 -2.35 2.66 -7.63
CA LEU A 140 -1.84 3.84 -8.33
C LEU A 140 -2.96 4.72 -8.89
N PHE A 141 -3.99 4.10 -9.46
CA PHE A 141 -5.18 4.82 -9.92
C PHE A 141 -5.86 5.55 -8.76
N ALA A 142 -6.13 4.87 -7.66
CA ALA A 142 -6.77 5.45 -6.49
C ALA A 142 -5.94 6.60 -5.90
N GLN A 143 -4.62 6.44 -5.80
CA GLN A 143 -3.70 7.50 -5.38
C GLN A 143 -3.78 8.72 -6.29
N ALA A 144 -3.68 8.51 -7.60
CA ALA A 144 -3.70 9.60 -8.58
C ALA A 144 -5.05 10.37 -8.61
N GLN A 145 -6.15 9.67 -8.30
CA GLN A 145 -7.49 10.26 -8.21
C GLN A 145 -7.82 10.84 -6.83
N GLY A 146 -6.92 10.69 -5.85
CA GLY A 146 -7.16 11.17 -4.48
C GLY A 146 -8.26 10.40 -3.75
N HIS A 147 -8.44 9.12 -4.06
CA HIS A 147 -9.39 8.27 -3.36
C HIS A 147 -8.89 7.94 -1.94
N LEU A 148 -9.81 7.86 -1.00
CA LEU A 148 -9.53 7.36 0.33
C LEU A 148 -9.73 5.83 0.36
N VAL A 149 -8.75 5.11 0.90
CA VAL A 149 -8.92 3.68 1.20
C VAL A 149 -9.83 3.55 2.41
N PHE A 150 -10.89 2.76 2.26
CA PHE A 150 -11.96 2.67 3.25
C PHE A 150 -12.18 1.23 3.71
N ASP A 151 -12.11 1.00 5.05
CA ASP A 151 -12.47 -0.29 5.66
C ASP A 151 -14.00 -0.38 5.81
N TRP A 152 -14.67 -0.75 4.73
CA TRP A 152 -16.13 -0.88 4.68
C TRP A 152 -16.68 -1.99 5.59
N LEU A 153 -15.88 -2.99 5.94
CA LEU A 153 -16.24 -4.07 6.88
C LEU A 153 -16.26 -3.58 8.33
N GLY A 154 -15.67 -2.42 8.59
CA GLY A 154 -15.67 -1.79 9.91
C GLY A 154 -17.01 -1.17 10.30
N LEU A 155 -18.03 -1.21 9.43
CA LEU A 155 -19.39 -0.67 9.69
C LEU A 155 -20.47 -1.72 9.49
N HIS A 156 -21.66 -1.42 9.97
CA HIS A 156 -22.84 -2.25 9.74
C HIS A 156 -23.24 -2.23 8.26
N THR A 157 -23.81 -3.32 7.75
CA THR A 157 -24.22 -3.45 6.34
C THR A 157 -25.30 -2.45 5.93
N ASP A 158 -26.12 -1.99 6.86
CA ASP A 158 -27.17 -1.00 6.61
C ASP A 158 -26.72 0.47 6.80
N HIS A 159 -25.43 0.69 7.03
CA HIS A 159 -24.88 2.04 7.19
C HIS A 159 -25.05 2.83 5.88
N TRP A 160 -25.43 4.12 5.98
CA TRP A 160 -25.69 4.99 4.83
C TRP A 160 -24.52 5.09 3.84
N VAL A 161 -23.29 4.90 4.28
CA VAL A 161 -22.09 5.00 3.41
C VAL A 161 -21.94 3.81 2.44
N GLN A 162 -22.50 2.65 2.76
CA GLN A 162 -22.30 1.42 2.00
C GLN A 162 -22.57 1.54 0.48
N PRO A 163 -23.65 2.22 0.04
CA PRO A 163 -23.90 2.42 -1.38
C PRO A 163 -22.90 3.33 -2.10
N PHE A 164 -22.12 4.09 -1.36
CA PHE A 164 -21.14 5.04 -1.89
C PHE A 164 -19.72 4.50 -1.92
N VAL A 165 -19.49 3.29 -1.37
CA VAL A 165 -18.19 2.64 -1.41
C VAL A 165 -17.95 2.07 -2.80
N ARG A 166 -16.89 2.51 -3.44
CA ARG A 166 -16.42 1.98 -4.72
C ARG A 166 -15.60 0.72 -4.51
N PHE A 167 -15.76 -0.24 -5.38
CA PHE A 167 -15.00 -1.49 -5.41
C PHE A 167 -14.24 -1.59 -6.74
N PRO A 168 -13.06 -0.98 -6.89
CA PRO A 168 -12.33 -0.94 -8.15
C PRO A 168 -12.02 -2.34 -8.71
N GLU A 169 -11.79 -3.34 -7.86
CA GLU A 169 -11.54 -4.73 -8.25
C GLU A 169 -12.71 -5.38 -9.02
N ARG A 170 -13.91 -4.80 -8.94
CA ARG A 170 -15.11 -5.29 -9.64
C ARG A 170 -15.35 -4.58 -10.96
N GLU A 171 -14.55 -3.60 -11.29
CA GLU A 171 -14.67 -2.79 -12.50
C GLU A 171 -13.73 -3.30 -13.59
N ALA A 172 -14.01 -2.94 -14.84
CA ALA A 172 -13.11 -3.21 -15.93
C ALA A 172 -11.85 -2.33 -15.80
N VAL A 173 -10.68 -2.95 -15.83
CA VAL A 173 -9.39 -2.26 -15.73
C VAL A 173 -8.66 -2.38 -17.07
N SER A 174 -8.13 -1.26 -17.57
CA SER A 174 -7.22 -1.25 -18.70
C SER A 174 -5.99 -0.39 -18.41
N ILE A 175 -4.84 -0.85 -18.87
CA ILE A 175 -3.55 -0.20 -18.71
C ILE A 175 -3.02 0.07 -20.11
N GLU A 176 -2.74 1.34 -20.41
CA GLU A 176 -2.17 1.80 -21.67
C GLU A 176 -0.82 2.45 -21.42
N VAL A 177 0.21 1.96 -22.08
CA VAL A 177 1.54 2.58 -22.10
C VAL A 177 1.59 3.62 -23.21
N VAL A 178 1.64 4.88 -22.84
CA VAL A 178 1.60 5.98 -23.81
C VAL A 178 3.03 6.34 -24.24
N SER A 179 3.28 6.32 -25.56
CA SER A 179 4.56 6.72 -26.17
C SER A 179 5.75 5.95 -25.61
N GLU A 180 5.86 4.66 -25.92
CA GLU A 180 7.06 3.87 -25.60
C GLU A 180 8.29 4.54 -26.24
N GLN A 181 9.30 4.86 -25.42
CA GLN A 181 10.51 5.58 -25.80
C GLN A 181 11.71 4.65 -25.95
N HIS A 182 11.83 3.67 -25.05
CA HIS A 182 12.93 2.75 -25.01
C HIS A 182 12.54 1.46 -24.32
N ARG A 183 13.13 0.34 -24.76
CA ARG A 183 12.92 -0.98 -24.18
C ARG A 183 14.27 -1.66 -23.98
N THR A 184 14.48 -2.24 -22.80
CA THR A 184 15.67 -3.02 -22.46
C THR A 184 15.32 -4.11 -21.45
N GLU A 185 16.25 -4.98 -21.16
CA GLU A 185 16.09 -6.05 -20.18
C GLU A 185 17.16 -5.91 -19.09
N LEU A 186 16.77 -6.20 -17.85
CA LEU A 186 17.73 -6.41 -16.78
C LEU A 186 18.10 -7.89 -16.74
N GLU A 187 19.37 -8.21 -16.88
CA GLU A 187 19.90 -9.55 -16.65
C GLU A 187 20.34 -9.72 -15.19
N GLY A 188 19.37 -9.83 -14.28
CA GLY A 188 19.61 -10.10 -12.88
C GLY A 188 19.80 -11.60 -12.60
N ARG A 189 20.03 -11.96 -11.35
CA ARG A 189 20.09 -13.36 -10.91
C ARG A 189 18.68 -13.92 -10.67
N TRP A 190 17.79 -13.09 -10.13
CA TRP A 190 16.44 -13.45 -9.67
C TRP A 190 15.34 -12.61 -10.29
N ILE A 191 15.67 -11.40 -10.77
CA ILE A 191 14.73 -10.47 -11.38
C ILE A 191 15.15 -10.23 -12.83
N TRP A 192 14.26 -10.54 -13.79
CA TRP A 192 14.50 -10.35 -15.23
C TRP A 192 13.41 -9.54 -15.90
N PRO A 193 13.07 -8.35 -15.41
CA PRO A 193 12.01 -7.57 -16.04
C PRO A 193 12.44 -7.02 -17.38
N THR A 194 11.49 -6.97 -18.32
CA THR A 194 11.59 -6.06 -19.44
C THR A 194 11.28 -4.65 -18.94
N VAL A 195 12.23 -3.73 -19.04
CA VAL A 195 12.09 -2.34 -18.65
C VAL A 195 11.66 -1.52 -19.85
N ILE A 196 10.53 -0.82 -19.75
CA ILE A 196 9.96 0.01 -20.81
C ILE A 196 9.89 1.45 -20.33
N LEU A 197 10.68 2.33 -20.94
CA LEU A 197 10.56 3.77 -20.70
C LEU A 197 9.42 4.33 -21.57
N CYS A 198 8.54 5.11 -20.98
CA CYS A 198 7.39 5.70 -21.63
C CYS A 198 7.15 7.14 -21.18
N GLU A 199 6.31 7.86 -21.91
CA GLU A 199 5.88 9.20 -21.50
C GLU A 199 5.05 9.14 -20.22
N ARG A 200 4.05 8.26 -20.19
CA ARG A 200 3.18 8.03 -19.03
C ARG A 200 2.47 6.68 -19.14
N ILE A 201 1.90 6.25 -18.03
CA ILE A 201 1.04 5.08 -17.96
C ILE A 201 -0.38 5.58 -17.72
N ARG A 202 -1.33 5.23 -18.59
CA ARG A 202 -2.74 5.52 -18.39
C ARG A 202 -3.44 4.31 -17.82
N ILE A 203 -4.06 4.48 -16.65
CA ILE A 203 -4.86 3.45 -16.00
C ILE A 203 -6.31 3.89 -16.05
N THR A 204 -7.16 3.05 -16.61
CA THR A 204 -8.61 3.29 -16.67
C THR A 204 -9.33 2.24 -15.83
N VAL A 205 -10.19 2.68 -14.93
CA VAL A 205 -11.01 1.84 -14.06
C VAL A 205 -12.49 2.23 -14.27
N GLY A 206 -13.28 1.33 -14.83
CA GLY A 206 -14.63 1.65 -15.25
C GLY A 206 -14.64 2.73 -16.34
N ASN A 207 -15.16 3.91 -16.00
CA ASN A 207 -15.26 5.05 -16.92
C ASN A 207 -14.26 6.18 -16.61
N GLU A 208 -13.40 6.01 -15.63
CA GLU A 208 -12.46 7.04 -15.18
C GLU A 208 -11.03 6.64 -15.51
N SER A 209 -10.20 7.62 -15.86
CA SER A 209 -8.80 7.41 -16.22
C SER A 209 -7.88 8.29 -15.40
N ALA A 210 -6.71 7.75 -15.03
CA ALA A 210 -5.62 8.46 -14.40
C ALA A 210 -4.34 8.31 -15.24
N ASP A 211 -3.60 9.39 -15.42
CA ASP A 211 -2.28 9.38 -16.03
C ASP A 211 -1.21 9.34 -14.92
N ILE A 212 -0.41 8.28 -14.88
CA ILE A 212 0.69 8.10 -13.95
C ILE A 212 1.97 8.57 -14.64
N THR A 213 2.62 9.58 -14.06
CA THR A 213 3.80 10.22 -14.65
C THR A 213 5.07 10.10 -13.81
N GLN A 214 4.97 9.63 -12.57
CA GLN A 214 6.09 9.63 -11.62
C GLN A 214 6.34 8.30 -10.92
N SER A 215 5.52 7.29 -11.15
CA SER A 215 5.64 5.99 -10.50
C SER A 215 5.74 4.89 -11.54
N GLY A 216 6.65 3.95 -11.35
CA GLY A 216 6.73 2.77 -12.19
C GLY A 216 5.58 1.80 -11.90
N LEU A 217 5.26 0.94 -12.88
CA LEU A 217 4.26 -0.11 -12.73
C LEU A 217 4.77 -1.40 -13.34
N HIS A 218 4.82 -2.47 -12.55
CA HIS A 218 4.96 -3.83 -13.07
C HIS A 218 3.61 -4.32 -13.60
N HIS A 219 3.59 -4.77 -14.85
CA HIS A 219 2.40 -5.32 -15.48
C HIS A 219 2.78 -6.26 -16.63
N GLN A 220 2.22 -7.47 -16.63
CA GLN A 220 2.45 -8.50 -17.66
C GLN A 220 3.94 -8.79 -17.92
N GLY A 221 4.73 -8.90 -16.86
CA GLY A 221 6.17 -9.20 -16.95
C GLY A 221 7.04 -8.03 -17.41
N CYS A 222 6.46 -6.85 -17.57
CA CYS A 222 7.17 -5.63 -17.93
C CYS A 222 7.10 -4.60 -16.80
N LEU A 223 8.19 -3.88 -16.58
CA LEU A 223 8.24 -2.73 -15.70
C LEU A 223 8.17 -1.44 -16.53
N HIS A 224 7.05 -0.77 -16.46
CA HIS A 224 6.79 0.47 -17.18
C HIS A 224 7.25 1.67 -16.35
N ILE A 225 8.12 2.51 -16.89
CA ILE A 225 8.73 3.64 -16.20
C ILE A 225 8.32 4.93 -16.92
N PRO A 226 7.46 5.76 -16.33
CA PRO A 226 7.05 7.02 -16.91
C PRO A 226 8.18 8.06 -16.87
N GLU A 227 8.03 9.12 -17.68
CA GLU A 227 9.07 10.14 -17.91
C GLU A 227 9.46 10.91 -16.66
N GLY A 228 8.54 11.13 -15.72
CA GLY A 228 8.80 11.83 -14.47
C GLY A 228 9.57 11.01 -13.42
N GLU A 229 9.70 9.67 -13.60
CA GLU A 229 10.45 8.81 -12.69
C GLU A 229 11.93 8.84 -13.04
N THR A 230 12.73 9.50 -12.22
CA THR A 230 14.18 9.69 -12.43
C THR A 230 15.04 9.20 -11.27
N SER A 231 14.48 9.00 -10.08
CA SER A 231 15.23 8.63 -8.89
C SER A 231 15.48 7.11 -8.79
N GLY A 232 14.66 6.31 -9.44
CA GLY A 232 14.65 4.85 -9.28
C GLY A 232 14.04 4.35 -7.98
N GLU A 233 13.78 5.20 -7.00
CA GLU A 233 13.23 4.77 -5.71
C GLU A 233 11.81 4.21 -5.81
N PRO A 234 10.83 4.87 -6.45
CA PRO A 234 9.52 4.28 -6.68
C PRO A 234 9.58 3.01 -7.53
N VAL A 235 10.56 2.91 -8.43
CA VAL A 235 10.78 1.72 -9.25
C VAL A 235 11.31 0.56 -8.40
N ARG A 236 12.25 0.82 -7.50
CA ARG A 236 12.74 -0.17 -6.55
C ARG A 236 11.60 -0.73 -5.70
N GLN A 237 10.72 0.14 -5.20
CA GLN A 237 9.54 -0.27 -4.46
C GLN A 237 8.56 -1.09 -5.33
N ALA A 238 8.28 -0.65 -6.56
CA ALA A 238 7.42 -1.39 -7.49
C ALA A 238 7.98 -2.78 -7.83
N SER A 239 9.30 -2.91 -7.93
CA SER A 239 9.96 -4.19 -8.20
C SER A 239 9.76 -5.23 -7.09
N SER A 240 9.31 -4.83 -5.91
CA SER A 240 8.95 -5.75 -4.83
C SER A 240 7.85 -6.74 -5.22
N PHE A 241 7.03 -6.38 -6.21
CA PHE A 241 5.98 -7.25 -6.73
C PHE A 241 6.47 -8.29 -7.75
N MET A 242 7.71 -8.16 -8.23
CA MET A 242 8.27 -9.06 -9.26
C MET A 242 8.87 -10.33 -8.69
N ASP A 243 8.92 -10.47 -7.38
CA ASP A 243 9.55 -11.59 -6.71
C ASP A 243 8.60 -12.73 -6.45
N GLU A 244 8.94 -13.91 -6.95
CA GLU A 244 8.42 -15.16 -6.42
C GLU A 244 9.27 -15.54 -5.20
N HIS A 245 8.65 -15.52 -4.05
CA HIS A 245 9.24 -15.65 -2.74
C HIS A 245 10.16 -16.86 -2.53
N ASP A 246 11.44 -16.60 -2.34
CA ASP A 246 12.27 -17.48 -1.54
C ASP A 246 13.02 -16.62 -0.49
N GLN A 247 12.61 -16.71 0.76
CA GLN A 247 13.19 -15.95 1.89
C GLN A 247 14.70 -16.20 2.06
N TYR A 248 15.24 -17.28 1.48
CA TYR A 248 16.68 -17.61 1.55
C TYR A 248 17.54 -16.78 0.61
N LEU A 249 16.93 -16.04 -0.32
CA LEU A 249 17.62 -15.33 -1.39
C LEU A 249 17.44 -13.80 -1.30
N ALA A 250 16.92 -13.30 -0.19
CA ALA A 250 16.57 -11.89 0.00
C ALA A 250 17.71 -10.91 -0.37
N ASN A 251 18.97 -11.23 0.00
CA ASN A 251 20.11 -10.36 -0.32
C ASN A 251 20.43 -10.29 -1.83
N ASP A 252 20.27 -11.40 -2.55
CA ASP A 252 20.51 -11.43 -4.01
C ASP A 252 19.40 -10.71 -4.75
N MET A 253 18.17 -10.83 -4.29
CA MET A 253 17.00 -10.11 -4.81
C MET A 253 17.11 -8.61 -4.57
N GLU A 254 17.55 -8.19 -3.39
CA GLU A 254 17.82 -6.78 -3.09
C GLU A 254 18.91 -6.21 -4.00
N ALA A 255 19.98 -6.97 -4.27
CA ALA A 255 21.03 -6.56 -5.19
C ALA A 255 20.51 -6.39 -6.64
N ASP A 256 19.60 -7.26 -7.08
CA ASP A 256 18.97 -7.13 -8.40
C ASP A 256 18.01 -5.92 -8.46
N ARG A 257 17.26 -5.63 -7.39
CA ARG A 257 16.43 -4.42 -7.28
C ARG A 257 17.27 -3.15 -7.32
N ASP A 258 18.39 -3.12 -6.61
CA ASP A 258 19.32 -1.99 -6.66
C ASP A 258 19.92 -1.82 -8.05
N ALA A 259 20.31 -2.92 -8.72
CA ALA A 259 20.79 -2.89 -10.09
C ALA A 259 19.71 -2.38 -11.08
N LEU A 260 18.45 -2.74 -10.86
CA LEU A 260 17.32 -2.24 -11.65
C LEU A 260 17.13 -0.74 -11.45
N ALA A 261 17.13 -0.27 -10.20
CA ALA A 261 17.03 1.15 -9.89
C ALA A 261 18.18 1.95 -10.53
N ASP A 262 19.39 1.45 -10.42
CA ASP A 262 20.57 2.02 -11.08
C ASP A 262 20.44 2.06 -12.61
N LEU A 263 19.95 0.99 -13.21
CA LEU A 263 19.70 0.92 -14.66
C LEU A 263 18.74 2.04 -15.09
N ILE A 264 17.63 2.21 -14.37
CA ILE A 264 16.63 3.22 -14.70
C ILE A 264 17.17 4.63 -14.52
N CYS A 265 17.90 4.88 -13.44
CA CYS A 265 18.56 6.18 -13.24
C CYS A 265 19.51 6.51 -14.42
N ARG A 266 20.26 5.54 -14.91
CA ARG A 266 21.17 5.73 -16.08
C ARG A 266 20.39 5.93 -17.38
N LEU A 267 19.32 5.16 -17.60
CA LEU A 267 18.47 5.31 -18.79
C LEU A 267 17.75 6.65 -18.85
N ARG A 268 17.43 7.24 -17.69
CA ARG A 268 16.82 8.57 -17.57
C ARG A 268 17.83 9.73 -17.49
N SER A 269 19.12 9.42 -17.36
CA SER A 269 20.17 10.44 -17.32
C SER A 269 20.24 11.20 -18.64
N VAL A 270 20.31 12.52 -18.53
CA VAL A 270 20.52 13.41 -19.70
C VAL A 270 21.98 13.78 -19.90
N ASP A 271 22.87 13.34 -18.98
CA ASP A 271 24.32 13.59 -19.04
C ASP A 271 25.07 12.33 -19.48
N PRO A 272 25.52 12.26 -20.76
CA PRO A 272 26.26 11.10 -21.25
C PRO A 272 27.58 10.85 -20.53
N LEU A 273 28.23 11.90 -20.03
CA LEU A 273 29.50 11.78 -19.33
C LEU A 273 29.30 11.15 -17.95
N GLN A 274 28.31 11.61 -17.20
CA GLN A 274 27.95 11.04 -15.91
C GLN A 274 27.52 9.58 -16.04
N THR A 275 26.74 9.26 -17.06
CA THR A 275 26.30 7.88 -17.37
C THR A 275 27.51 6.99 -17.63
N LEU A 276 28.42 7.42 -18.49
CA LEU A 276 29.62 6.65 -18.82
C LEU A 276 30.55 6.50 -17.61
N ASP A 277 30.79 7.57 -16.85
CA ASP A 277 31.63 7.55 -15.65
C ASP A 277 31.09 6.55 -14.62
N SER A 278 29.80 6.54 -14.37
CA SER A 278 29.16 5.58 -13.45
C SER A 278 29.32 4.11 -13.89
N LEU A 279 29.28 3.86 -15.20
CA LEU A 279 29.52 2.51 -15.76
C LEU A 279 30.98 2.10 -15.58
N LEU A 280 31.92 2.98 -15.85
CA LEU A 280 33.35 2.72 -15.73
C LEU A 280 33.82 2.52 -14.28
N GLN A 281 33.23 3.24 -13.33
CA GLN A 281 33.54 3.07 -11.90
C GLN A 281 33.22 1.67 -11.41
N ASN A 282 32.15 1.06 -11.89
CA ASN A 282 31.78 -0.31 -11.55
C ASN A 282 32.79 -1.36 -12.04
N LEU A 283 33.54 -1.07 -13.10
CA LEU A 283 34.55 -1.97 -13.67
C LEU A 283 35.85 -2.06 -12.84
N LYS A 284 36.03 -1.14 -11.84
CA LYS A 284 37.25 -1.11 -11.00
C LYS A 284 38.55 -1.11 -11.82
N LEU A 285 38.59 -0.32 -12.88
CA LEU A 285 39.68 -0.28 -13.88
C LEU A 285 41.08 -0.10 -13.26
N GLY A 286 41.19 0.59 -12.13
CA GLY A 286 42.44 0.78 -11.39
C GLY A 286 43.12 -0.54 -10.92
N LYS A 287 42.44 -1.69 -10.95
CA LYS A 287 43.00 -2.99 -10.65
C LYS A 287 43.89 -3.55 -11.79
N TYR A 288 43.84 -2.94 -12.98
CA TYR A 288 44.52 -3.47 -14.17
C TYR A 288 45.71 -2.59 -14.56
N PRO A 289 46.95 -2.98 -14.20
CA PRO A 289 48.17 -2.18 -14.44
C PRO A 289 48.38 -1.79 -15.91
N LEU A 290 47.93 -2.62 -16.85
CA LEU A 290 48.02 -2.34 -18.29
C LEU A 290 47.23 -1.14 -18.74
N LEU A 291 46.24 -0.70 -17.97
CA LEU A 291 45.40 0.45 -18.27
C LEU A 291 45.96 1.75 -17.68
N HIS A 292 46.95 1.65 -16.76
CA HIS A 292 47.46 2.85 -16.07
C HIS A 292 48.18 3.78 -17.02
N GLY A 293 47.79 5.05 -16.98
CA GLY A 293 48.36 6.09 -17.81
C GLY A 293 47.99 6.05 -19.30
N LYS A 294 47.12 5.10 -19.68
CA LYS A 294 46.63 5.01 -21.07
C LYS A 294 45.42 5.88 -21.28
N ARG A 295 45.28 6.39 -22.51
CA ARG A 295 44.12 7.14 -22.98
C ARG A 295 43.42 6.36 -24.08
N PHE A 296 42.09 6.35 -24.01
CA PHE A 296 41.25 5.63 -24.93
C PHE A 296 40.19 6.58 -25.53
N GLU A 297 39.86 6.37 -26.77
CA GLU A 297 38.71 6.96 -27.44
C GLU A 297 37.64 5.89 -27.61
N LEU A 298 36.46 6.17 -27.05
CA LEU A 298 35.30 5.30 -27.14
C LEU A 298 34.23 5.96 -27.98
N ALA A 299 33.82 5.30 -29.07
CA ALA A 299 32.67 5.69 -29.87
C ALA A 299 31.58 4.64 -29.74
N ILE A 300 30.36 5.07 -29.40
CA ILE A 300 29.19 4.21 -29.28
C ILE A 300 28.25 4.52 -30.45
N GLY A 301 28.05 3.53 -31.31
CA GLY A 301 27.21 3.66 -32.50
C GLY A 301 25.74 3.38 -32.20
N ILE A 302 24.88 4.04 -32.97
CA ILE A 302 23.41 3.82 -32.95
C ILE A 302 23.11 2.78 -34.04
N GLY A 303 22.55 1.63 -33.65
CA GLY A 303 22.16 0.57 -34.59
C GLY A 303 21.34 -0.55 -33.93
N PRO A 304 20.74 -1.43 -34.74
CA PRO A 304 19.94 -2.55 -34.20
C PRO A 304 20.80 -3.60 -33.45
N ALA A 305 22.12 -3.57 -33.61
CA ALA A 305 23.07 -4.26 -32.75
C ALA A 305 24.00 -3.19 -32.13
N PRO A 306 24.18 -3.19 -30.81
CA PRO A 306 25.10 -2.24 -30.16
C PRO A 306 26.48 -2.45 -30.72
N SER A 307 27.04 -1.38 -31.31
CA SER A 307 28.43 -1.36 -31.81
C SER A 307 29.21 -0.32 -31.03
N HIS A 308 30.40 -0.67 -30.63
CA HIS A 308 31.35 0.29 -30.10
C HIS A 308 32.72 0.09 -30.71
N SER A 309 33.47 1.16 -30.86
CA SER A 309 34.89 1.11 -31.16
C SER A 309 35.68 1.70 -30.01
N LEU A 310 36.80 1.10 -29.73
CA LEU A 310 37.71 1.53 -28.66
C LEU A 310 39.12 1.61 -29.25
N ASP A 311 39.64 2.81 -29.32
CA ASP A 311 40.98 3.07 -29.86
C ASP A 311 41.92 3.49 -28.74
N LEU A 312 43.10 2.88 -28.69
CA LEU A 312 44.19 3.31 -27.81
C LEU A 312 44.88 4.51 -28.43
N LEU A 313 44.88 5.63 -27.73
CA LEU A 313 45.48 6.86 -28.23
C LEU A 313 46.98 6.96 -27.94
N ASP A 314 47.46 6.37 -26.81
CA ASP A 314 48.88 6.31 -26.41
C ASP A 314 49.20 5.17 -25.43
#